data_7ebef94c0354b4f1de9ea92cf5fe2162
#
_entry.id   7ebef94c0354b4f1de9ea92cf5fe2162
#
_cell.length_a   1.000
_cell.length_b   1.000
_cell.length_c   1.000
_cell.angle_alpha   90.00
_cell.angle_beta   90.00
_cell.angle_gamma   90.00
#
_symmetry.space_group_name_H-M   'P 1'
#
loop_
_entity.id
_entity.type
_entity.pdbx_description
1 polymer ?
#
loop_
_entity_poly.entity_id
_entity_poly.type
_entity_poly.pdbx_seq_one_letter_code
_entity_poly.pdbx_strand_id
1 'polypeptide(L)'
;MPRLGGVKKAQMEEPLDHALGKSRGGFGTKIHLLCESHGFIIGIHVTAGQAHESKAFEPTMARRLVPKRRGQRQWPLRIAADKGYSYPRIRQWCKRRQVQAVIPTRSNQPRDEQFDKETYRERHIIEQVVGWYKEYRSLGTRYEKLAVNYVALWLVAIMDKALNHLLPKMD
;
A
#
# COMPACT_ATOMS: atom_id res chain seq x y z
N MET A 1 -22.01 -47.32 -26.66
CA MET A 1 -22.37 -45.94 -26.24
C MET A 1 -21.10 -45.20 -25.88
N PRO A 2 -20.66 -44.20 -26.63
CA PRO A 2 -19.47 -43.45 -26.29
C PRO A 2 -19.79 -42.45 -25.16
N ARG A 3 -18.93 -42.42 -24.12
CA ARG A 3 -19.01 -41.47 -23.01
C ARG A 3 -18.71 -40.07 -23.57
N LEU A 4 -19.65 -39.14 -23.38
CA LEU A 4 -19.45 -37.71 -23.63
C LEU A 4 -18.32 -37.19 -22.73
N GLY A 5 -17.20 -36.82 -23.35
CA GLY A 5 -16.07 -36.21 -22.69
C GLY A 5 -16.54 -34.87 -22.07
N GLY A 6 -16.29 -34.74 -20.77
CA GLY A 6 -16.55 -33.51 -20.05
C GLY A 6 -15.81 -32.35 -20.70
N VAL A 7 -16.55 -31.36 -21.14
CA VAL A 7 -16.02 -30.06 -21.59
C VAL A 7 -15.19 -29.49 -20.43
N LYS A 8 -13.87 -29.48 -20.57
CA LYS A 8 -12.99 -28.72 -19.67
C LYS A 8 -13.46 -27.28 -19.73
N LYS A 9 -14.03 -26.80 -18.63
CA LYS A 9 -14.31 -25.37 -18.43
C LYS A 9 -13.01 -24.63 -18.75
N ALA A 10 -12.99 -23.88 -19.85
CA ALA A 10 -11.87 -23.00 -20.17
C ALA A 10 -11.66 -22.12 -18.93
N GLN A 11 -10.50 -22.24 -18.29
CA GLN A 11 -10.08 -21.30 -17.28
C GLN A 11 -9.97 -19.97 -18.02
N MET A 12 -10.97 -19.11 -17.83
CA MET A 12 -10.86 -17.72 -18.29
C MET A 12 -9.65 -17.16 -17.53
N GLU A 13 -8.57 -16.92 -18.23
CA GLU A 13 -7.41 -16.24 -17.68
C GLU A 13 -7.88 -14.85 -17.19
N GLU A 14 -7.70 -14.63 -15.91
CA GLU A 14 -8.08 -13.35 -15.30
C GLU A 14 -7.24 -12.24 -15.91
N PRO A 15 -7.85 -11.11 -16.35
CA PRO A 15 -7.08 -9.99 -16.88
C PRO A 15 -6.01 -9.53 -15.90
N LEU A 16 -4.83 -9.14 -16.40
CA LEU A 16 -3.67 -8.74 -15.60
C LEU A 16 -3.95 -7.50 -14.72
N ASP A 17 -4.96 -6.72 -15.04
CA ASP A 17 -5.39 -5.51 -14.32
C ASP A 17 -6.29 -5.78 -13.11
N HIS A 18 -6.69 -7.02 -12.85
CA HIS A 18 -7.53 -7.37 -11.71
C HIS A 18 -6.82 -7.19 -10.36
N ALA A 19 -5.51 -7.33 -10.30
CA ALA A 19 -4.73 -7.35 -9.06
C ALA A 19 -5.34 -8.28 -8.00
N LEU A 20 -5.93 -9.41 -8.45
CA LEU A 20 -6.49 -10.46 -7.60
C LEU A 20 -5.52 -11.63 -7.49
N GLY A 21 -5.47 -12.25 -6.33
CA GLY A 21 -4.66 -13.44 -6.15
C GLY A 21 -4.91 -14.15 -4.83
N LYS A 22 -4.64 -15.45 -4.81
CA LYS A 22 -4.90 -16.33 -3.69
C LYS A 22 -3.83 -16.14 -2.60
N SER A 23 -4.22 -15.61 -1.45
CA SER A 23 -3.43 -15.55 -0.21
C SER A 23 -3.84 -16.67 0.74
N ARG A 24 -3.22 -16.74 1.93
CA ARG A 24 -3.65 -17.67 2.99
C ARG A 24 -5.09 -17.42 3.45
N GLY A 25 -5.57 -16.18 3.38
CA GLY A 25 -6.94 -15.77 3.72
C GLY A 25 -7.93 -15.86 2.57
N GLY A 26 -7.56 -16.45 1.41
CA GLY A 26 -8.40 -16.55 0.23
C GLY A 26 -7.98 -15.61 -0.90
N PHE A 27 -8.86 -15.44 -1.88
CA PHE A 27 -8.65 -14.48 -2.98
C PHE A 27 -8.81 -13.05 -2.47
N GLY A 28 -7.85 -12.20 -2.82
CA GLY A 28 -7.89 -10.81 -2.40
C GLY A 28 -6.86 -9.94 -3.10
N THR A 29 -6.92 -8.66 -2.77
CA THR A 29 -5.99 -7.62 -3.21
C THR A 29 -5.28 -7.04 -1.99
N LYS A 30 -3.98 -6.86 -2.08
CA LYS A 30 -3.23 -6.08 -1.10
C LYS A 30 -3.20 -4.62 -1.53
N ILE A 31 -3.43 -3.74 -0.56
CA ILE A 31 -3.32 -2.30 -0.74
C ILE A 31 -2.06 -1.83 -0.03
N HIS A 32 -1.25 -1.09 -0.75
CA HIS A 32 -0.04 -0.47 -0.26
C HIS A 32 -0.28 1.04 -0.20
N LEU A 33 -0.22 1.59 0.99
CA LEU A 33 -0.47 3.00 1.24
C LEU A 33 0.80 3.69 1.69
N LEU A 34 1.01 4.90 1.19
CA LEU A 34 1.99 5.84 1.71
C LEU A 34 1.21 6.94 2.45
N CYS A 35 1.50 7.08 3.74
CA CYS A 35 0.86 8.04 4.61
C CYS A 35 1.92 9.03 5.12
N GLU A 36 1.58 10.31 5.22
CA GLU A 36 2.43 11.29 5.90
C GLU A 36 2.12 11.35 7.40
N SER A 37 2.87 12.12 8.18
CA SER A 37 2.84 12.11 9.65
C SER A 37 1.52 12.56 10.29
N HIS A 38 0.63 13.22 9.56
CA HIS A 38 -0.69 13.65 10.06
C HIS A 38 -1.83 12.70 9.65
N GLY A 39 -1.51 11.60 8.98
CA GLY A 39 -2.50 10.60 8.60
C GLY A 39 -3.10 10.76 7.20
N PHE A 40 -2.60 11.70 6.39
CA PHE A 40 -3.07 11.82 5.01
C PHE A 40 -2.39 10.80 4.11
N ILE A 41 -3.18 10.07 3.32
CA ILE A 41 -2.67 9.16 2.31
C ILE A 41 -2.15 9.98 1.14
N ILE A 42 -0.87 9.83 0.84
CA ILE A 42 -0.16 10.54 -0.23
C ILE A 42 0.36 9.62 -1.34
N GLY A 43 0.04 8.35 -1.27
CA GLY A 43 0.35 7.38 -2.33
C GLY A 43 -0.41 6.07 -2.13
N ILE A 44 -0.80 5.46 -3.24
CA ILE A 44 -1.54 4.20 -3.25
C ILE A 44 -1.06 3.30 -4.39
N HIS A 45 -0.94 2.02 -4.10
CA HIS A 45 -0.67 0.97 -5.08
C HIS A 45 -1.37 -0.31 -4.65
N VAL A 46 -1.88 -1.08 -5.62
CA VAL A 46 -2.54 -2.36 -5.36
C VAL A 46 -1.78 -3.50 -6.01
N THR A 47 -1.78 -4.64 -5.35
CA THR A 47 -1.19 -5.88 -5.88
C THR A 47 -2.09 -7.06 -5.57
N ALA A 48 -1.88 -8.15 -6.30
CA ALA A 48 -2.52 -9.42 -5.98
C ALA A 48 -2.19 -9.89 -4.55
N GLY A 49 -3.13 -10.53 -3.88
CA GLY A 49 -3.04 -10.88 -2.47
C GLY A 49 -1.81 -11.70 -2.06
N GLN A 50 -1.28 -12.56 -2.96
CA GLN A 50 -0.06 -13.34 -2.74
C GLN A 50 1.24 -12.55 -2.99
N ALA A 51 1.15 -11.35 -3.58
CA ALA A 51 2.35 -10.57 -3.90
C ALA A 51 3.14 -10.21 -2.63
N HIS A 52 4.46 -10.29 -2.72
CA HIS A 52 5.32 -9.94 -1.62
C HIS A 52 5.39 -8.42 -1.47
N GLU A 53 5.15 -7.91 -0.26
CA GLU A 53 5.04 -6.48 0.07
C GLU A 53 6.24 -5.66 -0.41
N SER A 54 7.46 -6.19 -0.27
CA SER A 54 8.66 -5.49 -0.71
C SER A 54 8.68 -5.13 -2.19
N LYS A 55 7.97 -5.89 -3.05
CA LYS A 55 7.87 -5.60 -4.49
C LYS A 55 7.03 -4.35 -4.77
N ALA A 56 6.10 -4.05 -3.89
CA ALA A 56 5.23 -2.89 -4.01
C ALA A 56 5.88 -1.57 -3.54
N PHE A 57 7.00 -1.61 -2.82
CA PHE A 57 7.64 -0.42 -2.25
C PHE A 57 7.90 0.67 -3.30
N GLU A 58 8.69 0.37 -4.32
CA GLU A 58 9.05 1.35 -5.35
C GLU A 58 7.85 1.82 -6.18
N PRO A 59 6.93 0.92 -6.64
CA PRO A 59 5.70 1.34 -7.28
C PRO A 59 4.83 2.27 -6.42
N THR A 60 4.71 2.02 -5.10
CA THR A 60 3.96 2.90 -4.20
C THR A 60 4.62 4.27 -4.09
N MET A 61 5.95 4.29 -3.95
CA MET A 61 6.71 5.55 -3.90
C MET A 61 6.62 6.35 -5.21
N ALA A 62 6.51 5.67 -6.37
CA ALA A 62 6.35 6.32 -7.67
C ALA A 62 4.94 6.91 -7.87
N ARG A 63 3.92 6.30 -7.28
CA ARG A 63 2.50 6.71 -7.42
C ARG A 63 2.06 7.68 -6.34
N ARG A 64 2.87 8.69 -6.07
CA ARG A 64 2.49 9.73 -5.11
C ARG A 64 1.38 10.60 -5.68
N LEU A 65 0.37 10.87 -4.83
CA LEU A 65 -0.80 11.69 -5.17
C LEU A 65 -0.48 13.19 -5.09
N VAL A 66 0.53 13.55 -4.30
CA VAL A 66 0.91 14.95 -4.09
C VAL A 66 2.02 15.36 -5.07
N PRO A 67 1.79 16.36 -5.91
CA PRO A 67 2.80 16.85 -6.83
C PRO A 67 3.94 17.56 -6.08
N LYS A 68 5.14 17.46 -6.63
CA LYS A 68 6.29 18.21 -6.13
C LYS A 68 6.12 19.71 -6.43
N ARG A 69 6.23 20.55 -5.41
CA ARG A 69 6.34 22.01 -5.61
C ARG A 69 7.80 22.39 -5.96
N ARG A 70 7.95 23.49 -6.72
CA ARG A 70 9.29 24.03 -7.04
C ARG A 70 10.07 24.32 -5.77
N GLY A 71 11.33 23.90 -5.70
CA GLY A 71 12.19 24.08 -4.51
C GLY A 71 12.00 23.06 -3.40
N GLN A 72 10.96 22.23 -3.43
CA GLN A 72 10.77 21.19 -2.43
C GLN A 72 11.66 19.97 -2.69
N ARG A 73 12.04 19.29 -1.59
CA ARG A 73 12.72 18.00 -1.65
C ARG A 73 11.84 16.96 -2.35
N GLN A 74 12.42 16.18 -3.23
CA GLN A 74 11.68 15.16 -3.98
C GLN A 74 11.21 13.99 -3.09
N TRP A 75 11.99 13.63 -2.09
CA TRP A 75 11.76 12.48 -1.23
C TRP A 75 11.65 12.91 0.23
N PRO A 76 10.91 12.18 1.08
CA PRO A 76 10.82 12.50 2.50
C PRO A 76 12.20 12.38 3.18
N LEU A 77 12.34 12.95 4.36
CA LEU A 77 13.54 12.78 5.19
C LEU A 77 13.66 11.35 5.71
N ARG A 78 12.53 10.77 6.13
CA ARG A 78 12.46 9.44 6.73
C ARG A 78 11.29 8.65 6.15
N ILE A 79 11.42 7.32 6.13
CA ILE A 79 10.33 6.39 5.79
C ILE A 79 10.32 5.31 6.86
N ALA A 80 9.23 5.24 7.62
CA ALA A 80 8.97 4.14 8.53
C ALA A 80 8.14 3.06 7.83
N ALA A 81 8.58 1.81 7.90
CA ALA A 81 7.85 0.68 7.35
C ALA A 81 8.07 -0.57 8.22
N ASP A 82 7.22 -1.57 8.05
CA ASP A 82 7.34 -2.82 8.81
C ASP A 82 8.54 -3.68 8.34
N LYS A 83 8.86 -4.72 9.10
CA LYS A 83 9.94 -5.65 8.79
C LYS A 83 9.75 -6.43 7.47
N GLY A 84 8.53 -6.45 6.91
CA GLY A 84 8.23 -7.00 5.59
C GLY A 84 8.96 -6.28 4.47
N TYR A 85 9.30 -5.00 4.69
CA TYR A 85 10.08 -4.16 3.79
C TYR A 85 11.60 -4.20 4.06
N SER A 86 12.09 -5.00 5.02
CA SER A 86 13.52 -5.10 5.33
C SER A 86 14.28 -5.91 4.28
N TYR A 87 14.62 -5.25 3.19
CA TYR A 87 15.41 -5.79 2.08
C TYR A 87 16.57 -4.86 1.72
N PRO A 88 17.75 -5.40 1.37
CA PRO A 88 18.89 -4.60 0.95
C PRO A 88 18.54 -3.63 -0.18
N ARG A 89 17.75 -4.06 -1.16
CA ARG A 89 17.28 -3.25 -2.28
C ARG A 89 16.55 -2.00 -1.81
N ILE A 90 15.66 -2.12 -0.82
CA ILE A 90 14.88 -0.99 -0.30
C ILE A 90 15.78 -0.03 0.48
N ARG A 91 16.68 -0.55 1.32
CA ARG A 91 17.65 0.29 2.05
C ARG A 91 18.58 1.03 1.09
N GLN A 92 19.02 0.36 0.01
CA GLN A 92 19.84 0.98 -1.03
C GLN A 92 19.06 2.05 -1.81
N TRP A 93 17.78 1.81 -2.11
CA TRP A 93 16.89 2.79 -2.72
C TRP A 93 16.77 4.05 -1.86
N CYS A 94 16.58 3.90 -0.56
CA CYS A 94 16.52 4.99 0.41
C CYS A 94 17.87 5.74 0.47
N LYS A 95 18.99 5.02 0.59
CA LYS A 95 20.33 5.61 0.66
C LYS A 95 20.65 6.47 -0.57
N ARG A 96 20.37 5.98 -1.78
CA ARG A 96 20.58 6.73 -3.03
C ARG A 96 19.78 8.03 -3.10
N ARG A 97 18.71 8.14 -2.33
CA ARG A 97 17.80 9.31 -2.30
C ARG A 97 17.93 10.14 -1.04
N GLN A 98 18.93 9.81 -0.23
CA GLN A 98 19.17 10.47 1.07
C GLN A 98 17.94 10.41 1.99
N VAL A 99 17.23 9.29 1.99
CA VAL A 99 16.09 8.99 2.84
C VAL A 99 16.54 8.06 3.96
N GLN A 100 16.27 8.41 5.20
CA GLN A 100 16.49 7.53 6.34
C GLN A 100 15.44 6.40 6.31
N ALA A 101 15.90 5.15 6.23
CA ALA A 101 15.03 3.97 6.28
C ALA A 101 14.82 3.51 7.72
N VAL A 102 13.70 3.82 8.32
CA VAL A 102 13.32 3.37 9.66
C VAL A 102 12.52 2.07 9.54
N ILE A 103 13.24 0.99 9.25
CA ILE A 103 12.69 -0.34 8.98
C ILE A 103 13.39 -1.35 9.89
N PRO A 104 12.67 -2.08 10.75
CA PRO A 104 13.29 -3.08 11.62
C PRO A 104 13.99 -4.16 10.82
N THR A 105 15.09 -4.69 11.35
CA THR A 105 15.78 -5.83 10.78
C THR A 105 14.99 -7.12 11.03
N ARG A 106 15.10 -8.10 10.13
CA ARG A 106 14.57 -9.45 10.33
C ARG A 106 15.49 -10.24 11.24
N SER A 107 14.99 -11.35 11.82
CA SER A 107 15.74 -12.22 12.70
C SER A 107 17.03 -12.79 12.07
N ASN A 108 17.05 -12.92 10.75
CA ASN A 108 18.18 -13.41 9.96
C ASN A 108 19.11 -12.29 9.44
N GLN A 109 18.95 -11.06 9.93
CA GLN A 109 19.77 -9.90 9.58
C GLN A 109 20.48 -9.36 10.81
N PRO A 110 21.66 -8.74 10.66
CA PRO A 110 22.32 -8.04 11.76
C PRO A 110 21.38 -7.01 12.40
N ARG A 111 21.41 -6.93 13.72
CA ARG A 111 20.61 -5.95 14.46
C ARG A 111 21.15 -4.55 14.17
N ASP A 112 20.27 -3.63 13.90
CA ASP A 112 20.58 -2.22 13.75
C ASP A 112 20.58 -1.57 15.13
N GLU A 113 21.78 -1.28 15.66
CA GLU A 113 21.95 -0.67 16.98
C GLU A 113 21.48 0.79 17.01
N GLN A 114 21.53 1.47 15.87
CA GLN A 114 21.11 2.87 15.71
C GLN A 114 19.65 2.99 15.23
N PHE A 115 18.86 1.93 15.41
CA PHE A 115 17.48 1.92 14.98
C PHE A 115 16.64 2.97 15.72
N ASP A 116 16.06 3.91 14.96
CA ASP A 116 15.22 5.00 15.45
C ASP A 116 13.85 4.45 15.90
N LYS A 117 13.78 4.08 17.18
CA LYS A 117 12.56 3.52 17.79
C LYS A 117 11.46 4.55 17.92
N GLU A 118 11.81 5.83 18.09
CA GLU A 118 10.85 6.92 18.27
C GLU A 118 10.08 7.15 16.97
N THR A 119 10.79 7.43 15.89
CA THR A 119 10.18 7.53 14.55
C THR A 119 9.42 6.25 14.16
N TYR A 120 9.92 5.07 14.56
CA TYR A 120 9.21 3.83 14.27
C TYR A 120 7.87 3.69 15.01
N ARG A 121 7.75 4.23 16.20
CA ARG A 121 6.48 4.24 16.96
C ARG A 121 5.42 5.06 16.25
N GLU A 122 5.80 6.15 15.58
CA GLU A 122 4.85 6.97 14.79
C GLU A 122 4.19 6.18 13.66
N ARG A 123 4.74 5.02 13.27
CA ARG A 123 4.13 4.13 12.28
C ARG A 123 2.71 3.68 12.63
N HIS A 124 2.32 3.70 13.91
CA HIS A 124 0.96 3.35 14.32
C HIS A 124 -0.12 4.18 13.60
N ILE A 125 0.22 5.37 13.11
CA ILE A 125 -0.72 6.23 12.38
C ILE A 125 -1.27 5.54 11.13
N ILE A 126 -0.44 4.75 10.40
CA ILE A 126 -0.93 4.04 9.23
C ILE A 126 -1.97 2.97 9.59
N GLU A 127 -1.86 2.36 10.76
CA GLU A 127 -2.82 1.36 11.24
C GLU A 127 -4.16 2.03 11.57
N GLN A 128 -4.14 3.21 12.21
CA GLN A 128 -5.33 4.02 12.46
C GLN A 128 -5.97 4.45 11.14
N VAL A 129 -5.17 4.98 10.21
CA VAL A 129 -5.63 5.41 8.89
C VAL A 129 -6.31 4.25 8.14
N VAL A 130 -5.69 3.07 8.10
CA VAL A 130 -6.29 1.88 7.49
C VAL A 130 -7.59 1.48 8.20
N GLY A 131 -7.66 1.63 9.53
CA GLY A 131 -8.88 1.41 10.30
C GLY A 131 -10.01 2.30 9.83
N TRP A 132 -9.79 3.61 9.73
CA TRP A 132 -10.79 4.58 9.28
C TRP A 132 -11.31 4.29 7.86
N TYR A 133 -10.42 3.94 6.91
CA TYR A 133 -10.85 3.64 5.54
C TYR A 133 -11.59 2.30 5.42
N LYS A 134 -11.38 1.35 6.35
CA LYS A 134 -12.15 0.09 6.38
C LYS A 134 -13.61 0.28 6.80
N GLU A 135 -13.96 1.40 7.43
CA GLU A 135 -15.35 1.77 7.72
C GLU A 135 -16.16 1.98 6.43
N TYR A 136 -15.51 2.39 5.34
CA TYR A 136 -16.12 2.39 4.02
C TYR A 136 -16.25 0.95 3.53
N ARG A 137 -17.47 0.42 3.57
CA ARG A 137 -17.77 -0.99 3.24
C ARG A 137 -17.20 -1.43 1.89
N SER A 138 -17.26 -0.55 0.88
CA SER A 138 -16.73 -0.80 -0.46
C SER A 138 -15.20 -0.96 -0.51
N LEU A 139 -14.48 -0.37 0.47
CA LEU A 139 -13.02 -0.48 0.59
C LEU A 139 -12.62 -1.69 1.44
N GLY A 140 -13.37 -1.97 2.51
CA GLY A 140 -13.12 -3.11 3.40
C GLY A 140 -13.39 -4.46 2.71
N THR A 141 -14.42 -4.50 1.87
CA THR A 141 -14.79 -5.67 1.07
C THR A 141 -14.75 -5.29 -0.40
N ARG A 142 -13.76 -5.78 -1.12
CA ARG A 142 -13.62 -5.46 -2.54
C ARG A 142 -14.73 -6.11 -3.37
N TYR A 143 -15.64 -5.32 -3.89
CA TYR A 143 -16.69 -5.75 -4.85
C TYR A 143 -16.27 -5.52 -6.31
N GLU A 144 -15.31 -4.62 -6.53
CA GLU A 144 -14.87 -4.21 -7.86
C GLU A 144 -14.03 -5.30 -8.53
N LYS A 145 -14.41 -5.67 -9.75
CA LYS A 145 -13.65 -6.64 -10.56
C LYS A 145 -12.30 -6.07 -10.98
N LEU A 146 -12.30 -4.84 -11.52
CA LEU A 146 -11.09 -4.20 -12.03
C LEU A 146 -10.31 -3.48 -10.93
N ALA A 147 -9.00 -3.62 -10.95
CA ALA A 147 -8.11 -2.94 -10.01
C ALA A 147 -8.21 -1.42 -10.13
N VAL A 148 -8.39 -0.89 -11.36
CA VAL A 148 -8.53 0.55 -11.60
C VAL A 148 -9.75 1.14 -10.90
N ASN A 149 -10.90 0.46 -10.95
CA ASN A 149 -12.12 0.90 -10.28
C ASN A 149 -11.95 0.86 -8.76
N TYR A 150 -11.31 -0.19 -8.24
CA TYR A 150 -11.04 -0.30 -6.82
C TYR A 150 -10.10 0.81 -6.31
N VAL A 151 -9.07 1.15 -7.09
CA VAL A 151 -8.20 2.30 -6.78
C VAL A 151 -8.98 3.61 -6.85
N ALA A 152 -9.90 3.77 -7.82
CA ALA A 152 -10.73 4.96 -7.92
C ALA A 152 -11.60 5.17 -6.67
N LEU A 153 -12.22 4.11 -6.14
CA LEU A 153 -12.97 4.18 -4.87
C LEU A 153 -12.09 4.64 -3.70
N TRP A 154 -10.86 4.13 -3.61
CA TRP A 154 -9.90 4.59 -2.62
C TRP A 154 -9.58 6.07 -2.78
N LEU A 155 -9.36 6.55 -4.01
CA LEU A 155 -9.08 7.96 -4.28
C LEU A 155 -10.25 8.85 -3.88
N VAL A 156 -11.49 8.45 -4.16
CA VAL A 156 -12.69 9.19 -3.73
C VAL A 156 -12.75 9.28 -2.20
N ALA A 157 -12.53 8.18 -1.49
CA ALA A 157 -12.53 8.18 -0.03
C ALA A 157 -11.38 9.01 0.57
N ILE A 158 -10.19 9.01 -0.07
CA ILE A 158 -9.06 9.86 0.33
C ILE A 158 -9.43 11.34 0.16
N MET A 159 -10.06 11.69 -0.96
CA MET A 159 -10.53 13.06 -1.21
C MET A 159 -11.59 13.49 -0.20
N ASP A 160 -12.59 12.65 0.05
CA ASP A 160 -13.64 12.92 1.04
C ASP A 160 -13.04 13.20 2.43
N LYS A 161 -12.12 12.35 2.89
CA LYS A 161 -11.44 12.54 4.17
C LYS A 161 -10.61 13.83 4.21
N ALA A 162 -9.92 14.16 3.12
CA ALA A 162 -9.13 15.40 3.03
C ALA A 162 -10.04 16.65 3.04
N LEU A 163 -11.16 16.63 2.32
CA LEU A 163 -12.12 17.72 2.31
C LEU A 163 -12.75 17.93 3.68
N ASN A 164 -13.19 16.86 4.36
CA ASN A 164 -13.74 16.93 5.70
C ASN A 164 -12.76 17.47 6.75
N HIS A 165 -11.44 17.34 6.50
CA HIS A 165 -10.44 17.95 7.36
C HIS A 165 -10.20 19.42 7.06
N LEU A 166 -10.28 19.82 5.79
CA LEU A 166 -10.02 21.21 5.34
C LEU A 166 -11.24 22.12 5.49
N LEU A 167 -12.43 21.57 5.39
CA LEU A 167 -13.66 22.33 5.53
C LEU A 167 -14.13 22.25 7.00
N PRO A 168 -14.26 23.39 7.71
CA PRO A 168 -14.87 23.40 9.03
C PRO A 168 -16.29 22.83 8.91
N LYS A 169 -16.69 21.98 9.85
CA LYS A 169 -18.08 21.58 9.95
C LYS A 169 -18.88 22.85 10.18
N MET A 170 -19.73 23.19 9.21
CA MET A 170 -20.75 24.22 9.43
C MET A 170 -21.77 23.59 10.38
N ASP A 171 -21.76 24.03 11.63
CA ASP A 171 -22.77 23.70 12.64
C ASP A 171 -24.13 24.33 12.27
#